data_c595b8c4544aea50824e43adc6ffa750
#
_entry.id   c595b8c4544aea50824e43adc6ffa750
#
_cell.length_a   1.000
_cell.length_b   1.000
_cell.length_c   1.000
_cell.angle_alpha   90.00
_cell.angle_beta   90.00
_cell.angle_gamma   90.00
#
_symmetry.space_group_name_H-M   'P 1'
#
loop_
_entity.id
_entity.type
_entity.pdbx_description
1 polymer ?
#
loop_
_entity_poly.entity_id
_entity_poly.type
_entity_poly.pdbx_seq_one_letter_code
_entity_poly.pdbx_strand_id
1 'polypeptide(L)'
;NLPKLLFGLVASSFFALNANAADTNVSQEMLSRADSDSSNFLHTNGNYEQTRFYPNSQINTKNVSKLVPAWIFQTEVVDSMETSPIIVNGVMYVSTSFSHAYALDAKTGEEIWHYKHKMGPITTYCCGPNNRGVAVKDDKVFLATLDAKVVGLNAKTGRKLWETQLADPELGYSETMAPTVVGNKVLIGTNG
;
A
#
# COMPACT_ATOMS: atom_id res chain seq x y z
N ASN A 1 -4.97 -27.41 63.76
CA ASN A 1 -4.35 -26.21 63.31
C ASN A 1 -3.94 -26.40 61.84
N LEU A 2 -4.83 -26.00 60.87
CA LEU A 2 -4.49 -25.92 59.43
C LEU A 2 -4.04 -24.48 59.12
N PRO A 3 -2.99 -24.28 58.32
CA PRO A 3 -2.60 -22.97 57.86
C PRO A 3 -3.51 -22.50 56.71
N LYS A 4 -3.99 -21.26 56.81
CA LYS A 4 -4.74 -20.58 55.76
C LYS A 4 -3.77 -20.19 54.61
N LEU A 5 -3.93 -20.80 53.42
CA LEU A 5 -3.30 -20.29 52.20
C LEU A 5 -4.01 -19.02 51.76
N LEU A 6 -3.30 -17.90 51.77
CA LEU A 6 -3.72 -16.67 51.10
C LEU A 6 -3.41 -16.81 49.59
N PHE A 7 -4.44 -16.89 48.76
CA PHE A 7 -4.33 -16.71 47.33
C PHE A 7 -4.27 -15.20 47.02
N GLY A 8 -3.07 -14.71 46.66
CA GLY A 8 -2.91 -13.37 46.13
C GLY A 8 -3.39 -13.31 44.67
N LEU A 9 -4.47 -12.56 44.41
CA LEU A 9 -4.89 -12.20 43.05
C LEU A 9 -3.86 -11.22 42.48
N VAL A 10 -3.05 -11.69 41.51
CA VAL A 10 -2.24 -10.80 40.67
C VAL A 10 -3.16 -10.27 39.58
N ALA A 11 -3.61 -9.03 39.72
CA ALA A 11 -4.31 -8.30 38.67
C ALA A 11 -3.31 -7.89 37.59
N SER A 12 -3.25 -8.64 36.50
CA SER A 12 -2.52 -8.26 35.30
C SER A 12 -3.28 -7.12 34.64
N SER A 13 -2.83 -5.89 34.82
CA SER A 13 -3.30 -4.73 34.07
C SER A 13 -2.79 -4.85 32.63
N PHE A 14 -3.66 -5.28 31.75
CA PHE A 14 -3.44 -5.12 30.31
C PHE A 14 -3.49 -3.62 30.00
N PHE A 15 -2.34 -2.99 29.85
CA PHE A 15 -2.25 -1.70 29.16
C PHE A 15 -2.56 -1.97 27.69
N ALA A 16 -3.80 -1.71 27.27
CA ALA A 16 -4.12 -1.55 25.87
C ALA A 16 -3.34 -0.31 25.39
N LEU A 17 -2.23 -0.55 24.68
CA LEU A 17 -1.61 0.46 23.86
C LEU A 17 -2.66 0.87 22.81
N ASN A 18 -3.32 2.00 23.03
CA ASN A 18 -4.03 2.71 21.98
C ASN A 18 -2.98 3.16 20.96
N ALA A 19 -2.63 2.31 20.02
CA ALA A 19 -1.99 2.73 18.79
C ALA A 19 -2.98 3.69 18.13
N ASN A 20 -2.70 5.00 18.17
CA ASN A 20 -3.43 5.96 17.37
C ASN A 20 -3.30 5.48 15.92
N ALA A 21 -4.40 5.00 15.36
CA ALA A 21 -4.42 4.59 13.96
C ALA A 21 -3.94 5.79 13.13
N ALA A 22 -2.91 5.58 12.32
CA ALA A 22 -2.34 6.63 11.49
C ALA A 22 -3.44 7.29 10.65
N ASP A 23 -3.37 8.61 10.49
CA ASP A 23 -4.27 9.34 9.59
C ASP A 23 -3.89 8.97 8.15
N THR A 24 -4.78 8.23 7.50
CA THR A 24 -4.59 7.75 6.12
C THR A 24 -5.29 8.64 5.09
N ASN A 25 -5.87 9.77 5.55
CA ASN A 25 -6.58 10.67 4.66
C ASN A 25 -5.58 11.48 3.81
N VAL A 26 -5.64 11.30 2.50
CA VAL A 26 -4.85 12.05 1.51
C VAL A 26 -5.80 12.96 0.75
N SER A 27 -5.66 14.27 0.92
CA SER A 27 -6.46 15.24 0.19
C SER A 27 -5.91 15.50 -1.23
N GLN A 28 -6.73 16.11 -2.09
CA GLN A 28 -6.27 16.56 -3.41
C GLN A 28 -5.14 17.59 -3.30
N GLU A 29 -5.18 18.45 -2.29
CA GLU A 29 -4.12 19.43 -2.08
C GLU A 29 -2.78 18.76 -1.74
N MET A 30 -2.76 17.72 -0.89
CA MET A 30 -1.56 16.95 -0.60
C MET A 30 -0.99 16.32 -1.88
N LEU A 31 -1.85 15.71 -2.71
CA LEU A 31 -1.42 15.15 -4.00
C LEU A 31 -0.84 16.22 -4.93
N SER A 32 -1.44 17.41 -4.98
CA SER A 32 -0.97 18.50 -5.86
C SER A 32 0.33 19.14 -5.40
N ARG A 33 0.72 18.97 -4.14
CA ARG A 33 1.94 19.54 -3.53
C ARG A 33 2.95 18.46 -3.11
N ALA A 34 2.82 17.26 -3.64
CA ALA A 34 3.66 16.12 -3.26
C ALA A 34 5.17 16.35 -3.52
N ASP A 35 5.52 17.21 -4.46
CA ASP A 35 6.90 17.60 -4.77
C ASP A 35 7.62 18.33 -3.63
N SER A 36 6.86 18.99 -2.74
CA SER A 36 7.38 19.69 -1.57
C SER A 36 7.21 18.93 -0.25
N ASP A 37 6.56 17.77 -0.27
CA ASP A 37 6.33 16.94 0.92
C ASP A 37 7.49 15.94 1.12
N SER A 38 8.31 16.18 2.15
CA SER A 38 9.40 15.27 2.54
C SER A 38 9.00 14.24 3.58
N SER A 39 7.73 14.20 4.01
CA SER A 39 7.23 13.28 5.04
C SER A 39 6.47 12.10 4.45
N ASN A 40 5.93 12.28 3.24
CA ASN A 40 5.12 11.29 2.54
C ASN A 40 5.70 10.99 1.16
N PHE A 41 5.24 9.90 0.54
CA PHE A 41 5.51 9.56 -0.86
C PHE A 41 4.18 9.18 -1.51
N LEU A 42 3.49 10.18 -2.08
CA LEU A 42 2.07 10.11 -2.43
C LEU A 42 1.79 9.64 -3.86
N HIS A 43 2.81 9.59 -4.71
CA HIS A 43 2.71 9.13 -6.10
C HIS A 43 3.80 8.12 -6.40
N THR A 44 3.52 7.13 -7.22
CA THR A 44 4.49 6.10 -7.64
C THR A 44 5.73 6.67 -8.34
N ASN A 45 5.62 7.87 -8.90
CA ASN A 45 6.71 8.60 -9.55
C ASN A 45 7.01 9.97 -8.90
N GLY A 46 6.66 10.14 -7.61
CA GLY A 46 6.96 11.31 -6.81
C GLY A 46 5.88 12.38 -6.81
N ASN A 47 5.40 12.81 -7.98
CA ASN A 47 4.39 13.85 -8.16
C ASN A 47 3.60 13.65 -9.46
N TYR A 48 2.65 14.53 -9.78
CA TYR A 48 1.89 14.49 -11.04
C TYR A 48 2.77 14.69 -12.29
N GLU A 49 3.87 15.41 -12.16
CA GLU A 49 4.84 15.64 -13.24
C GLU A 49 5.78 14.44 -13.45
N GLN A 50 5.69 13.43 -12.59
CA GLN A 50 6.46 12.19 -12.62
C GLN A 50 7.97 12.41 -12.63
N THR A 51 8.44 13.39 -11.87
CA THR A 51 9.85 13.78 -11.82
C THR A 51 10.75 12.74 -11.18
N ARG A 52 10.19 11.79 -10.41
CA ARG A 52 10.92 10.76 -9.63
C ARG A 52 11.94 11.35 -8.66
N PHE A 53 11.73 12.59 -8.28
CA PHE A 53 12.58 13.30 -7.33
C PHE A 53 11.90 13.35 -5.96
N TYR A 54 12.67 13.03 -4.91
CA TYR A 54 12.24 13.13 -3.53
C TYR A 54 13.08 14.19 -2.81
N PRO A 55 12.48 15.25 -2.24
CA PRO A 55 13.19 16.43 -1.74
C PRO A 55 13.82 16.21 -0.35
N ASN A 56 14.47 15.08 -0.12
CA ASN A 56 15.11 14.74 1.14
C ASN A 56 16.62 14.68 0.97
N SER A 57 17.36 15.36 1.85
CA SER A 57 18.81 15.41 1.84
C SER A 57 19.50 14.55 2.92
N GLN A 58 18.72 13.77 3.69
CA GLN A 58 19.26 12.88 4.72
C GLN A 58 20.23 11.85 4.14
N ILE A 59 19.94 11.31 2.95
CA ILE A 59 20.83 10.42 2.21
C ILE A 59 21.57 11.26 1.17
N ASN A 60 22.89 11.19 1.17
CA ASN A 60 23.75 11.96 0.29
C ASN A 60 25.05 11.21 0.01
N THR A 61 25.92 11.75 -0.85
CA THR A 61 27.18 11.13 -1.26
C THR A 61 28.16 10.82 -0.11
N LYS A 62 28.02 11.48 1.06
CA LYS A 62 28.89 11.26 2.22
C LYS A 62 28.44 10.10 3.10
N ASN A 63 27.16 9.69 3.02
CA ASN A 63 26.61 8.69 3.93
C ASN A 63 25.91 7.52 3.23
N VAL A 64 25.67 7.57 1.92
CA VAL A 64 24.98 6.50 1.18
C VAL A 64 25.66 5.14 1.33
N SER A 65 27.00 5.11 1.44
CA SER A 65 27.76 3.86 1.66
C SER A 65 27.54 3.21 3.03
N LYS A 66 26.90 3.92 3.96
CA LYS A 66 26.58 3.44 5.32
C LYS A 66 25.13 2.95 5.46
N LEU A 67 24.36 2.95 4.38
CA LEU A 67 22.99 2.44 4.41
C LEU A 67 23.00 0.95 4.72
N VAL A 68 22.10 0.57 5.61
CA VAL A 68 21.81 -0.82 5.96
C VAL A 68 20.29 -1.03 5.92
N PRO A 69 19.79 -2.25 5.66
CA PRO A 69 18.37 -2.55 5.79
C PRO A 69 17.86 -2.26 7.20
N ALA A 70 16.75 -1.52 7.34
CA ALA A 70 16.10 -1.30 8.62
C ALA A 70 15.21 -2.51 8.98
N TRP A 71 14.58 -3.09 7.99
CA TRP A 71 13.73 -4.28 8.10
C TRP A 71 13.61 -4.97 6.74
N ILE A 72 13.09 -6.19 6.75
CA ILE A 72 12.77 -6.99 5.55
C ILE A 72 11.36 -7.54 5.73
N PHE A 73 10.50 -7.35 4.73
CA PHE A 73 9.18 -7.96 4.66
C PHE A 73 9.14 -8.97 3.51
N GLN A 74 8.68 -10.19 3.79
CA GLN A 74 8.47 -11.22 2.79
C GLN A 74 6.99 -11.32 2.45
N THR A 75 6.64 -11.06 1.19
CA THR A 75 5.29 -11.26 0.68
C THR A 75 5.00 -12.76 0.57
N GLU A 76 3.71 -13.16 0.60
CA GLU A 76 3.31 -14.55 0.33
C GLU A 76 3.41 -14.90 -1.17
N VAL A 77 3.65 -13.90 -2.03
CA VAL A 77 3.65 -14.04 -3.49
C VAL A 77 5.06 -14.25 -3.98
N VAL A 78 5.31 -15.42 -4.57
CA VAL A 78 6.60 -15.79 -5.14
C VAL A 78 6.55 -15.57 -6.65
N ASP A 79 6.75 -14.31 -7.07
CA ASP A 79 6.79 -13.91 -8.47
C ASP A 79 7.53 -12.57 -8.60
N SER A 80 7.65 -12.05 -9.84
CA SER A 80 8.25 -10.76 -10.11
C SER A 80 7.54 -9.63 -9.36
N MET A 81 8.29 -8.63 -8.92
CA MET A 81 7.77 -7.48 -8.17
C MET A 81 8.28 -6.18 -8.80
N GLU A 82 7.36 -5.39 -9.33
CA GLU A 82 7.68 -4.13 -10.06
C GLU A 82 6.96 -2.92 -9.45
N THR A 83 6.62 -2.97 -8.18
CA THR A 83 5.82 -1.95 -7.52
C THR A 83 6.65 -0.78 -7.02
N SER A 84 6.04 0.41 -7.00
CA SER A 84 6.51 1.55 -6.21
C SER A 84 5.60 1.72 -4.99
N PRO A 85 6.13 1.72 -3.76
CA PRO A 85 5.32 1.93 -2.58
C PRO A 85 4.78 3.36 -2.52
N ILE A 86 3.60 3.52 -1.89
CA ILE A 86 3.04 4.81 -1.48
C ILE A 86 3.17 4.90 0.04
N ILE A 87 3.62 6.04 0.55
CA ILE A 87 3.78 6.25 1.99
C ILE A 87 2.92 7.43 2.44
N VAL A 88 2.05 7.18 3.41
CA VAL A 88 1.13 8.17 4.00
C VAL A 88 1.25 8.11 5.51
N ASN A 89 1.76 9.15 6.13
CA ASN A 89 1.85 9.30 7.59
C ASN A 89 2.38 8.04 8.30
N GLY A 90 3.45 7.45 7.75
CA GLY A 90 4.09 6.26 8.30
C GLY A 90 3.46 4.92 7.94
N VAL A 91 2.40 4.90 7.13
CA VAL A 91 1.86 3.67 6.53
C VAL A 91 2.37 3.53 5.11
N MET A 92 2.97 2.38 4.79
CA MET A 92 3.44 2.03 3.46
C MET A 92 2.45 1.09 2.79
N TYR A 93 1.94 1.50 1.62
CA TYR A 93 1.07 0.67 0.78
C TYR A 93 1.87 0.09 -0.37
N VAL A 94 1.84 -1.22 -0.52
CA VAL A 94 2.63 -1.97 -1.52
C VAL A 94 1.70 -2.95 -2.24
N SER A 95 1.73 -2.95 -3.57
CA SER A 95 1.10 -4.02 -4.35
C SER A 95 2.12 -5.08 -4.76
N THR A 96 1.66 -6.27 -5.05
CA THR A 96 2.49 -7.36 -5.59
C THR A 96 1.83 -8.01 -6.80
N SER A 97 2.52 -8.94 -7.42
CA SER A 97 1.96 -9.77 -8.49
C SER A 97 0.64 -10.42 -8.05
N PHE A 98 -0.19 -10.77 -9.01
CA PHE A 98 -1.56 -11.29 -8.82
C PHE A 98 -2.50 -10.31 -8.10
N SER A 99 -2.19 -8.98 -8.15
CA SER A 99 -3.04 -7.91 -7.62
C SER A 99 -3.31 -8.02 -6.11
N HIS A 100 -2.33 -8.49 -5.33
CA HIS A 100 -2.38 -8.34 -3.88
C HIS A 100 -1.96 -6.92 -3.47
N ALA A 101 -2.41 -6.47 -2.31
CA ALA A 101 -1.99 -5.22 -1.70
C ALA A 101 -1.78 -5.38 -0.20
N TYR A 102 -0.75 -4.72 0.31
CA TYR A 102 -0.39 -4.71 1.72
C TYR A 102 -0.37 -3.27 2.25
N ALA A 103 -0.70 -3.10 3.52
CA ALA A 103 -0.28 -1.96 4.29
C ALA A 103 0.70 -2.42 5.37
N LEU A 104 1.81 -1.73 5.46
CA LEU A 104 2.88 -2.01 6.42
C LEU A 104 3.14 -0.75 7.26
N ASP A 105 3.56 -0.92 8.48
CA ASP A 105 4.22 0.15 9.22
C ASP A 105 5.55 0.48 8.53
N ALA A 106 5.69 1.70 8.04
CA ALA A 106 6.87 2.08 7.25
C ALA A 106 8.18 2.10 8.08
N LYS A 107 8.08 2.18 9.40
CA LYS A 107 9.22 2.21 10.31
C LYS A 107 9.69 0.82 10.71
N THR A 108 8.77 -0.13 10.90
CA THR A 108 9.06 -1.47 11.43
C THR A 108 8.96 -2.58 10.40
N GLY A 109 8.21 -2.36 9.30
CA GLY A 109 7.87 -3.37 8.31
C GLY A 109 6.76 -4.33 8.76
N GLU A 110 6.14 -4.10 9.93
CA GLU A 110 5.03 -4.93 10.40
C GLU A 110 3.80 -4.79 9.50
N GLU A 111 3.15 -5.92 9.22
CA GLU A 111 1.92 -5.95 8.43
C GLU A 111 0.75 -5.38 9.23
N ILE A 112 0.09 -4.36 8.68
CA ILE A 112 -1.16 -3.80 9.22
C ILE A 112 -2.34 -4.54 8.63
N TRP A 113 -2.35 -4.76 7.32
CA TRP A 113 -3.34 -5.57 6.63
C TRP A 113 -2.82 -6.08 5.28
N HIS A 114 -3.45 -7.18 4.81
CA HIS A 114 -3.22 -7.79 3.51
C HIS A 114 -4.54 -8.00 2.78
N TYR A 115 -4.67 -7.42 1.59
CA TYR A 115 -5.75 -7.69 0.66
C TYR A 115 -5.30 -8.68 -0.40
N LYS A 116 -5.96 -9.84 -0.47
CA LYS A 116 -5.75 -10.87 -1.50
C LYS A 116 -6.84 -10.74 -2.54
N HIS A 117 -6.50 -10.28 -3.74
CA HIS A 117 -7.47 -10.20 -4.81
C HIS A 117 -7.87 -11.61 -5.25
N LYS A 118 -9.18 -11.85 -5.32
CA LYS A 118 -9.69 -13.08 -5.91
C LYS A 118 -9.76 -12.89 -7.42
N MET A 119 -8.75 -13.38 -8.13
CA MET A 119 -8.68 -13.30 -9.59
C MET A 119 -9.90 -13.94 -10.25
N GLY A 120 -10.47 -13.22 -11.21
CA GLY A 120 -11.40 -13.77 -12.19
C GLY A 120 -10.66 -14.56 -13.28
N PRO A 121 -11.40 -15.00 -14.30
CA PRO A 121 -10.78 -15.59 -15.48
C PRO A 121 -9.90 -14.55 -16.17
N ILE A 122 -8.68 -14.96 -16.55
CA ILE A 122 -7.75 -14.19 -17.36
C ILE A 122 -7.22 -15.11 -18.45
N THR A 123 -7.15 -14.61 -19.68
CA THR A 123 -6.63 -15.38 -20.81
C THR A 123 -5.13 -15.21 -20.97
N THR A 124 -4.66 -13.97 -20.96
CA THR A 124 -3.26 -13.62 -21.05
C THR A 124 -3.01 -12.28 -20.35
N TYR A 125 -1.79 -12.09 -19.86
CA TYR A 125 -1.30 -10.80 -19.43
C TYR A 125 0.11 -10.59 -20.00
N CYS A 126 0.39 -9.40 -20.46
CA CYS A 126 1.73 -9.07 -20.91
C CYS A 126 2.71 -9.09 -19.75
N CYS A 127 3.91 -9.65 -19.98
CA CYS A 127 5.08 -9.39 -19.14
C CYS A 127 5.01 -9.92 -17.70
N GLY A 128 4.20 -10.95 -17.43
CA GLY A 128 4.03 -11.55 -16.11
C GLY A 128 2.89 -10.92 -15.28
N PRO A 129 2.61 -11.47 -14.10
CA PRO A 129 1.46 -11.09 -13.28
C PRO A 129 1.70 -9.80 -12.47
N ASN A 130 2.47 -8.87 -13.01
CA ASN A 130 2.96 -7.68 -12.31
C ASN A 130 1.85 -6.70 -11.94
N ASN A 131 2.05 -6.01 -10.82
CA ASN A 131 1.30 -4.82 -10.45
C ASN A 131 2.30 -3.73 -10.03
N ARG A 132 2.16 -2.50 -10.58
CA ARG A 132 3.15 -1.43 -10.45
C ARG A 132 2.85 -0.43 -9.36
N GLY A 133 1.82 -0.66 -8.55
CA GLY A 133 1.51 0.17 -7.39
C GLY A 133 0.04 0.46 -7.23
N VAL A 134 -0.23 1.26 -6.23
CA VAL A 134 -1.57 1.72 -5.86
C VAL A 134 -1.61 3.26 -5.86
N ALA A 135 -2.82 3.82 -5.76
CA ALA A 135 -3.01 5.23 -5.42
C ALA A 135 -3.79 5.34 -4.11
N VAL A 136 -3.57 6.42 -3.35
CA VAL A 136 -4.25 6.66 -2.07
C VAL A 136 -4.89 8.04 -2.09
N LYS A 137 -6.19 8.12 -1.74
CA LYS A 137 -6.92 9.37 -1.55
C LYS A 137 -8.18 9.15 -0.70
N ASP A 138 -8.53 10.14 0.14
CA ASP A 138 -9.77 10.17 0.95
C ASP A 138 -9.99 8.84 1.72
N ASP A 139 -8.99 8.39 2.49
CA ASP A 139 -9.00 7.12 3.23
C ASP A 139 -9.26 5.86 2.38
N LYS A 140 -8.94 5.92 1.08
CA LYS A 140 -9.09 4.80 0.14
C LYS A 140 -7.78 4.50 -0.56
N VAL A 141 -7.55 3.20 -0.77
CA VAL A 141 -6.52 2.67 -1.65
C VAL A 141 -7.19 2.19 -2.93
N PHE A 142 -6.67 2.61 -4.07
CA PHE A 142 -7.15 2.19 -5.39
C PHE A 142 -6.12 1.26 -6.01
N LEU A 143 -6.58 0.08 -6.39
CA LEU A 143 -5.78 -0.99 -7.00
C LEU A 143 -6.39 -1.35 -8.34
N ALA A 144 -5.58 -1.35 -9.39
CA ALA A 144 -5.94 -1.92 -10.70
C ALA A 144 -5.54 -3.40 -10.72
N THR A 145 -6.32 -4.25 -11.37
CA THR A 145 -6.13 -5.71 -11.27
C THR A 145 -5.95 -6.38 -12.62
N LEU A 146 -5.28 -7.53 -12.64
CA LEU A 146 -4.99 -8.28 -13.86
C LEU A 146 -6.25 -8.81 -14.57
N ASP A 147 -7.35 -8.97 -13.87
CA ASP A 147 -8.65 -9.31 -14.45
C ASP A 147 -9.47 -8.07 -14.84
N ALA A 148 -8.76 -7.00 -15.22
CA ALA A 148 -9.27 -5.75 -15.76
C ALA A 148 -10.33 -5.07 -14.89
N LYS A 149 -10.09 -4.99 -13.57
CA LYS A 149 -10.93 -4.27 -12.62
C LYS A 149 -10.17 -3.14 -11.94
N VAL A 150 -10.91 -2.22 -11.36
CA VAL A 150 -10.44 -1.33 -10.31
C VAL A 150 -11.12 -1.67 -9.00
N VAL A 151 -10.35 -1.73 -7.93
CA VAL A 151 -10.82 -2.05 -6.58
C VAL A 151 -10.53 -0.87 -5.66
N GLY A 152 -11.55 -0.43 -4.92
CA GLY A 152 -11.40 0.55 -3.85
C GLY A 152 -11.38 -0.17 -2.50
N LEU A 153 -10.28 0.01 -1.75
CA LEU A 153 -10.10 -0.54 -0.41
C LEU A 153 -10.17 0.58 0.64
N ASN A 154 -10.60 0.25 1.84
CA ASN A 154 -10.43 1.12 2.99
C ASN A 154 -8.95 1.16 3.37
N ALA A 155 -8.33 2.34 3.43
CA ALA A 155 -6.90 2.48 3.65
C ALA A 155 -6.44 1.99 5.04
N LYS A 156 -7.30 2.07 6.06
CA LYS A 156 -6.98 1.65 7.45
C LYS A 156 -7.09 0.14 7.66
N THR A 157 -7.99 -0.53 6.91
CA THR A 157 -8.37 -1.92 7.22
C THR A 157 -8.15 -2.91 6.08
N GLY A 158 -7.82 -2.43 4.86
CA GLY A 158 -7.73 -3.27 3.66
C GLY A 158 -9.07 -3.84 3.17
N ARG A 159 -10.18 -3.56 3.86
CA ARG A 159 -11.50 -4.07 3.47
C ARG A 159 -11.93 -3.50 2.12
N LYS A 160 -12.33 -4.38 1.20
CA LYS A 160 -12.91 -3.96 -0.07
C LYS A 160 -14.19 -3.17 0.15
N LEU A 161 -14.23 -1.96 -0.39
CA LEU A 161 -15.40 -1.08 -0.38
C LEU A 161 -16.26 -1.28 -1.62
N TRP A 162 -15.60 -1.40 -2.78
CA TRP A 162 -16.23 -1.60 -4.09
C TRP A 162 -15.23 -2.17 -5.09
N GLU A 163 -15.73 -2.69 -6.18
CA GLU A 163 -14.96 -3.03 -7.38
C GLU A 163 -15.79 -2.73 -8.64
N THR A 164 -15.11 -2.45 -9.74
CA THR A 164 -15.73 -2.18 -11.04
C THR A 164 -14.93 -2.86 -12.14
N GLN A 165 -15.61 -3.57 -13.04
CA GLN A 165 -15.00 -4.10 -14.26
C GLN A 165 -14.74 -2.95 -15.22
N LEU A 166 -13.53 -2.85 -15.76
CA LEU A 166 -13.11 -1.81 -16.71
C LEU A 166 -13.21 -2.29 -18.16
N ALA A 167 -12.79 -3.53 -18.39
CA ALA A 167 -12.77 -4.15 -19.71
C ALA A 167 -13.00 -5.66 -19.57
N ASP A 168 -13.19 -6.35 -20.68
CA ASP A 168 -13.40 -7.79 -20.70
C ASP A 168 -12.05 -8.54 -20.66
N PRO A 169 -11.74 -9.24 -19.57
CA PRO A 169 -10.47 -9.97 -19.45
C PRO A 169 -10.38 -11.16 -20.41
N GLU A 170 -11.51 -11.69 -20.91
CA GLU A 170 -11.51 -12.79 -21.91
C GLU A 170 -11.02 -12.31 -23.28
N LEU A 171 -11.08 -11.00 -23.53
CA LEU A 171 -10.50 -10.37 -24.71
C LEU A 171 -9.01 -9.98 -24.54
N GLY A 172 -8.39 -10.35 -23.42
CA GLY A 172 -6.99 -10.09 -23.14
C GLY A 172 -6.71 -8.78 -22.39
N TYR A 173 -7.74 -8.02 -22.01
CA TYR A 173 -7.56 -6.80 -21.23
C TYR A 173 -7.06 -7.10 -19.81
N SER A 174 -6.09 -6.34 -19.35
CA SER A 174 -5.53 -6.44 -18.01
C SER A 174 -4.95 -5.10 -17.54
N GLU A 175 -4.85 -4.93 -16.22
CA GLU A 175 -4.36 -3.70 -15.63
C GLU A 175 -3.11 -3.98 -14.79
N THR A 176 -1.95 -3.59 -15.29
CA THR A 176 -0.66 -3.77 -14.61
C THR A 176 -0.10 -2.47 -14.06
N MET A 177 -0.68 -1.32 -14.43
CA MET A 177 -0.20 -0.01 -14.02
C MET A 177 -0.71 0.40 -12.63
N ALA A 178 0.02 1.31 -11.99
CA ALA A 178 -0.48 2.02 -10.82
C ALA A 178 -1.55 3.05 -11.23
N PRO A 179 -2.71 3.10 -10.57
CA PRO A 179 -3.69 4.15 -10.81
C PRO A 179 -3.15 5.55 -10.49
N THR A 180 -3.71 6.56 -11.13
CA THR A 180 -3.49 7.98 -10.78
C THR A 180 -4.81 8.61 -10.37
N VAL A 181 -4.85 9.29 -9.22
CA VAL A 181 -6.06 9.97 -8.74
C VAL A 181 -5.94 11.47 -8.96
N VAL A 182 -6.95 12.06 -9.61
CA VAL A 182 -7.05 13.51 -9.84
C VAL A 182 -8.48 13.95 -9.57
N GLY A 183 -8.67 14.88 -8.61
CA GLY A 183 -9.99 15.30 -8.19
C GLY A 183 -10.83 14.11 -7.68
N ASN A 184 -11.94 13.85 -8.34
CA ASN A 184 -12.84 12.74 -8.02
C ASN A 184 -12.74 11.57 -9.02
N LYS A 185 -11.63 11.49 -9.77
CA LYS A 185 -11.43 10.48 -10.80
C LYS A 185 -10.21 9.61 -10.49
N VAL A 186 -10.31 8.32 -10.82
CA VAL A 186 -9.21 7.37 -10.88
C VAL A 186 -8.91 7.13 -12.36
N LEU A 187 -7.69 7.44 -12.76
CA LEU A 187 -7.20 7.25 -14.13
C LEU A 187 -6.41 5.96 -14.20
N ILE A 188 -6.76 5.11 -15.15
CA ILE A 188 -6.13 3.81 -15.38
C ILE A 188 -5.99 3.63 -16.89
N GLY A 189 -4.83 3.16 -17.35
CA GLY A 189 -4.62 2.70 -18.70
C GLY A 189 -4.78 1.19 -18.78
N THR A 190 -5.39 0.67 -19.84
CA THR A 190 -5.59 -0.76 -20.05
C THR A 190 -4.52 -1.32 -20.99
N ASN A 191 -4.12 -2.57 -20.76
CA ASN A 191 -3.44 -3.42 -21.76
C ASN A 191 -4.51 -4.27 -22.43
N GLY A 192 -4.39 -4.47 -23.76
CA GLY A 192 -5.29 -5.31 -24.53
C GLY A 192 -4.76 -5.55 -25.92
#